data_039b1ed5e188e81b3a8f763213ec88de
#
_entry.id   039b1ed5e188e81b3a8f763213ec88de
#
_cell.length_a   1.000
_cell.length_b   1.000
_cell.length_c   1.000
_cell.angle_alpha   90.00
_cell.angle_beta   90.00
_cell.angle_gamma   90.00
#
_symmetry.space_group_name_H-M   'P 1'
#
loop_
_entity.id
_entity.type
_entity.pdbx_description
1 polymer ?
#
loop_
_entity_poly.entity_id
_entity_poly.type
_entity_poly.pdbx_seq_one_letter_code
_entity_poly.pdbx_strand_id
1 'polypeptide(L)'
;MAERALARSKELWLQQHNGEPSCLVGHRFVGLAATAAIVSKAPKNGNHRASVCSATEEGVFSYNVTFVKGRDRVGEDALVSRLMLRALLEASGHTNGKEWNDGLGSSLDSSSFWSSGDASSSGDYEKVQTRYTPKRDVLAELLSSATGAQKPAKGSISNVLFAPDKSSSEGTMVAFADYKPPVRTVVYPGSFNPLHDGHLALAKLAQETLSRDSPCTVPLVFELAAMNVDKPPLAQDTVTSRVQQFGAAGASVVVTKAPRFLEKARLFPGCAFVIGADTAKRLLDTKYYDHSANEMVAALSEIKHLGCTFVVGGREESGKFLTLEDCLAPLDLPSSVREMFIGLSADEFRMDISSTELRKASAAKEAQTR
;
A
#
# COMPACT_ATOMS: atom_id res chain seq x y z
N MET A 1 15.96 -7.02 1.95
CA MET A 1 15.95 -7.39 0.52
C MET A 1 14.72 -8.22 0.16
N ALA A 2 14.39 -9.28 0.89
CA ALA A 2 13.21 -10.12 0.63
C ALA A 2 11.88 -9.31 0.68
N GLU A 3 11.71 -8.43 1.67
CA GLU A 3 10.53 -7.53 1.74
C GLU A 3 10.42 -6.59 0.53
N ARG A 4 11.55 -6.11 -0.02
CA ARG A 4 11.54 -5.34 -1.26
C ARG A 4 11.16 -6.17 -2.48
N ALA A 5 11.58 -7.42 -2.53
CA ALA A 5 11.18 -8.34 -3.60
C ALA A 5 9.69 -8.66 -3.50
N LEU A 6 9.15 -8.84 -2.28
CA LEU A 6 7.72 -8.99 -2.02
C LEU A 6 6.92 -7.75 -2.48
N ALA A 7 7.36 -6.55 -2.11
CA ALA A 7 6.72 -5.32 -2.55
C ALA A 7 6.74 -5.19 -4.09
N ARG A 8 7.87 -5.52 -4.72
CA ARG A 8 8.01 -5.47 -6.18
C ARG A 8 7.13 -6.48 -6.90
N SER A 9 6.96 -7.69 -6.36
CA SER A 9 6.06 -8.69 -6.94
C SER A 9 4.60 -8.23 -6.96
N LYS A 10 4.15 -7.57 -5.90
CA LYS A 10 2.81 -6.96 -5.83
C LYS A 10 2.64 -5.80 -6.81
N GLU A 11 3.63 -4.93 -6.90
CA GLU A 11 3.65 -3.81 -7.84
C GLU A 11 3.53 -4.29 -9.30
N LEU A 12 4.30 -5.31 -9.67
CA LEU A 12 4.25 -5.90 -11.01
C LEU A 12 2.90 -6.57 -11.29
N TRP A 13 2.34 -7.25 -10.29
CA TRP A 13 1.02 -7.87 -10.40
C TRP A 13 -0.08 -6.82 -10.61
N LEU A 14 -0.06 -5.73 -9.84
CA LEU A 14 -0.97 -4.60 -10.02
C LEU A 14 -0.86 -4.00 -11.44
N GLN A 15 0.37 -3.80 -11.94
CA GLN A 15 0.59 -3.29 -13.29
C GLN A 15 -0.03 -4.20 -14.37
N GLN A 16 0.06 -5.53 -14.20
CA GLN A 16 -0.53 -6.50 -15.12
C GLN A 16 -2.07 -6.56 -15.05
N HIS A 17 -2.66 -6.13 -13.93
CA HIS A 17 -4.10 -6.18 -13.67
C HIS A 17 -4.72 -4.77 -13.61
N ASN A 18 -4.23 -3.85 -14.45
CA ASN A 18 -4.74 -2.48 -14.57
C ASN A 18 -4.77 -1.69 -13.26
N GLY A 19 -3.94 -2.07 -12.29
CA GLY A 19 -3.83 -1.41 -11.00
C GLY A 19 -4.99 -1.61 -10.03
N GLU A 20 -5.90 -2.52 -10.31
CA GLU A 20 -7.04 -2.83 -9.46
C GLU A 20 -6.57 -3.48 -8.14
N PRO A 21 -6.70 -2.81 -6.98
CA PRO A 21 -6.16 -3.35 -5.71
C PRO A 21 -6.75 -4.69 -5.29
N SER A 22 -7.98 -4.97 -5.65
CA SER A 22 -8.66 -6.23 -5.34
C SER A 22 -8.00 -7.46 -5.98
N CYS A 23 -7.20 -7.28 -7.03
CA CYS A 23 -6.45 -8.37 -7.66
C CYS A 23 -5.33 -8.94 -6.76
N LEU A 24 -4.92 -8.21 -5.71
CA LEU A 24 -3.93 -8.71 -4.75
C LEU A 24 -4.50 -9.77 -3.82
N VAL A 25 -5.81 -9.78 -3.61
CA VAL A 25 -6.49 -10.68 -2.67
C VAL A 25 -6.63 -12.08 -3.27
N GLY A 26 -6.45 -13.11 -2.44
CA GLY A 26 -6.47 -14.51 -2.88
C GLY A 26 -5.19 -15.00 -3.54
N HIS A 27 -4.19 -14.14 -3.71
CA HIS A 27 -2.87 -14.51 -4.23
C HIS A 27 -1.82 -14.47 -3.13
N ARG A 28 -0.93 -15.46 -3.16
CA ARG A 28 0.21 -15.52 -2.23
C ARG A 28 1.45 -14.96 -2.90
N PHE A 29 1.88 -13.80 -2.46
CA PHE A 29 3.11 -13.17 -2.93
C PHE A 29 4.27 -13.58 -2.05
N VAL A 30 5.40 -13.89 -2.68
CA VAL A 30 6.64 -14.24 -1.99
C VAL A 30 7.77 -13.38 -2.51
N GLY A 31 8.48 -12.74 -1.59
CA GLY A 31 9.75 -12.08 -1.86
C GLY A 31 10.89 -12.96 -1.42
N LEU A 32 11.81 -13.29 -2.32
CA LEU A 32 13.00 -14.09 -2.02
C LEU A 32 14.26 -13.23 -2.18
N ALA A 33 15.20 -13.36 -1.25
CA ALA A 33 16.52 -12.76 -1.35
C ALA A 33 17.58 -13.69 -0.79
N ALA A 34 18.75 -13.73 -1.43
CA ALA A 34 19.89 -14.50 -0.98
C ALA A 34 21.18 -13.68 -1.06
N THR A 35 22.06 -13.94 -0.11
CA THR A 35 23.46 -13.47 -0.13
C THR A 35 24.34 -14.64 0.21
N ALA A 36 25.46 -14.82 -0.51
CA ALA A 36 26.39 -15.90 -0.23
C ALA A 36 27.84 -15.42 -0.38
N ALA A 37 28.68 -15.87 0.53
CA ALA A 37 30.13 -15.81 0.44
C ALA A 37 30.64 -17.23 0.25
N ILE A 38 30.71 -17.66 -1.00
CA ILE A 38 31.12 -19.01 -1.42
C ILE A 38 32.52 -19.03 -2.00
N VAL A 39 33.03 -20.21 -2.34
CA VAL A 39 34.32 -20.41 -2.98
C VAL A 39 34.50 -19.47 -4.18
N SER A 40 35.65 -18.82 -4.26
CA SER A 40 36.04 -17.92 -5.34
C SER A 40 37.44 -18.26 -5.84
N LYS A 41 37.83 -17.75 -7.04
CA LYS A 41 39.15 -17.96 -7.61
C LYS A 41 40.28 -17.49 -6.68
N ALA A 42 40.06 -16.41 -5.92
CA ALA A 42 40.98 -15.95 -4.89
C ALA A 42 40.53 -16.53 -3.52
N PRO A 43 41.47 -17.13 -2.75
CA PRO A 43 41.15 -17.61 -1.39
C PRO A 43 40.63 -16.47 -0.53
N LYS A 44 39.56 -16.75 0.22
CA LYS A 44 38.98 -15.82 1.22
C LYS A 44 39.38 -16.22 2.63
N ASN A 45 39.82 -15.24 3.42
CA ASN A 45 40.03 -15.42 4.84
C ASN A 45 38.67 -15.43 5.56
N GLY A 46 38.17 -16.58 5.96
CA GLY A 46 36.93 -16.73 6.70
C GLY A 46 36.11 -17.94 6.28
N ASN A 47 35.03 -18.18 7.02
CA ASN A 47 34.11 -19.27 6.72
C ASN A 47 33.21 -18.87 5.55
N HIS A 48 32.98 -19.80 4.63
CA HIS A 48 31.98 -19.66 3.61
C HIS A 48 30.59 -19.75 4.26
N ARG A 49 29.67 -18.90 3.79
CA ARG A 49 28.33 -18.80 4.38
C ARG A 49 27.32 -18.32 3.36
N ALA A 50 26.05 -18.68 3.57
CA ALA A 50 24.94 -18.12 2.85
C ALA A 50 23.82 -17.70 3.81
N SER A 51 23.09 -16.71 3.41
CA SER A 51 21.88 -16.25 4.07
C SER A 51 20.78 -16.11 3.01
N VAL A 52 19.67 -16.80 3.21
CA VAL A 52 18.48 -16.75 2.37
C VAL A 52 17.33 -16.24 3.22
N CYS A 53 16.53 -15.35 2.69
CA CYS A 53 15.32 -14.85 3.34
C CYS A 53 14.13 -14.94 2.39
N SER A 54 13.01 -15.45 2.86
CA SER A 54 11.71 -15.33 2.20
C SER A 54 10.78 -14.43 3.01
N ALA A 55 10.04 -13.57 2.33
CA ALA A 55 9.04 -12.68 2.93
C ALA A 55 7.67 -12.97 2.34
N THR A 56 6.66 -13.06 3.20
CA THR A 56 5.25 -13.22 2.86
C THR A 56 4.41 -12.22 3.64
N GLU A 57 3.09 -12.27 3.47
CA GLU A 57 2.17 -11.52 4.32
C GLU A 57 2.18 -11.98 5.79
N GLU A 58 2.62 -13.21 6.05
CA GLU A 58 2.62 -13.81 7.40
C GLU A 58 3.89 -13.46 8.18
N GLY A 59 4.99 -13.16 7.48
CA GLY A 59 6.26 -12.83 8.11
C GLY A 59 7.46 -13.09 7.23
N VAL A 60 8.63 -13.06 7.87
CA VAL A 60 9.93 -13.28 7.22
C VAL A 60 10.59 -14.51 7.82
N PHE A 61 10.94 -15.47 6.96
CA PHE A 61 11.82 -16.57 7.29
C PHE A 61 13.25 -16.25 6.86
N SER A 62 14.20 -16.53 7.74
CA SER A 62 15.62 -16.38 7.46
C SER A 62 16.32 -17.72 7.68
N TYR A 63 17.15 -18.09 6.74
CA TYR A 63 17.95 -19.31 6.73
C TYR A 63 19.41 -18.91 6.61
N ASN A 64 20.20 -19.23 7.62
CA ASN A 64 21.64 -18.96 7.65
C ASN A 64 22.38 -20.29 7.69
N VAL A 65 23.35 -20.45 6.82
CA VAL A 65 24.20 -21.64 6.76
C VAL A 65 25.67 -21.23 6.72
N THR A 66 26.49 -21.95 7.47
CA THR A 66 27.95 -21.90 7.35
C THR A 66 28.40 -23.22 6.74
N PHE A 67 29.10 -23.14 5.62
CA PHE A 67 29.53 -24.32 4.87
C PHE A 67 30.71 -25.01 5.55
N VAL A 68 30.72 -26.34 5.48
CA VAL A 68 31.87 -27.15 5.87
C VAL A 68 32.99 -26.92 4.85
N LYS A 69 34.23 -26.82 5.36
CA LYS A 69 35.42 -26.61 4.52
C LYS A 69 35.66 -27.81 3.60
N GLY A 70 36.15 -27.56 2.40
CA GLY A 70 36.54 -28.59 1.46
C GLY A 70 35.60 -28.81 0.29
N ARG A 71 34.45 -28.12 0.24
CA ARG A 71 33.60 -28.12 -0.94
C ARG A 71 34.18 -27.24 -2.04
N ASP A 72 33.91 -27.62 -3.28
CA ASP A 72 34.15 -26.77 -4.43
C ASP A 72 33.06 -25.71 -4.60
N ARG A 73 33.24 -24.80 -5.55
CA ARG A 73 32.27 -23.75 -5.85
C ARG A 73 30.93 -24.30 -6.28
N VAL A 74 30.92 -25.35 -7.11
CA VAL A 74 29.70 -25.95 -7.67
C VAL A 74 28.86 -26.56 -6.55
N GLY A 75 29.50 -27.26 -5.61
CA GLY A 75 28.85 -27.86 -4.45
C GLY A 75 28.23 -26.81 -3.50
N GLU A 76 28.94 -25.69 -3.25
CA GLU A 76 28.38 -24.60 -2.43
C GLU A 76 27.24 -23.86 -3.14
N ASP A 77 27.34 -23.61 -4.45
CA ASP A 77 26.31 -22.98 -5.26
C ASP A 77 25.04 -23.85 -5.31
N ALA A 78 25.19 -25.16 -5.44
CA ALA A 78 24.09 -26.11 -5.39
C ALA A 78 23.35 -26.07 -4.05
N LEU A 79 24.07 -25.96 -2.93
CA LEU A 79 23.46 -25.84 -1.61
C LEU A 79 22.70 -24.53 -1.44
N VAL A 80 23.25 -23.40 -1.89
CA VAL A 80 22.54 -22.11 -1.87
C VAL A 80 21.26 -22.19 -2.69
N SER A 81 21.31 -22.77 -3.88
CA SER A 81 20.17 -22.92 -4.77
C SER A 81 19.07 -23.79 -4.12
N ARG A 82 19.46 -24.91 -3.49
CA ARG A 82 18.51 -25.77 -2.75
C ARG A 82 17.88 -25.03 -1.57
N LEU A 83 18.67 -24.23 -0.84
CA LEU A 83 18.16 -23.43 0.28
C LEU A 83 17.17 -22.37 -0.20
N MET A 84 17.40 -21.75 -1.36
CA MET A 84 16.46 -20.83 -1.98
C MET A 84 15.15 -21.51 -2.39
N LEU A 85 15.23 -22.70 -3.00
CA LEU A 85 14.06 -23.49 -3.36
C LEU A 85 13.25 -23.88 -2.11
N ARG A 86 13.91 -24.34 -1.06
CA ARG A 86 13.26 -24.62 0.22
C ARG A 86 12.54 -23.39 0.78
N ALA A 87 13.22 -22.26 0.84
CA ALA A 87 12.64 -21.02 1.33
C ALA A 87 11.42 -20.57 0.52
N LEU A 88 11.44 -20.80 -0.80
CA LEU A 88 10.31 -20.50 -1.69
C LEU A 88 9.14 -21.45 -1.46
N LEU A 89 9.40 -22.75 -1.35
CA LEU A 89 8.37 -23.78 -1.12
C LEU A 89 7.67 -23.56 0.24
N GLU A 90 8.42 -23.37 1.30
CA GLU A 90 7.86 -23.09 2.63
C GLU A 90 7.03 -21.78 2.62
N ALA A 91 7.54 -20.73 1.97
CA ALA A 91 6.84 -19.46 1.86
C ALA A 91 5.57 -19.55 1.00
N SER A 92 5.51 -20.45 0.00
CA SER A 92 4.32 -20.67 -0.83
C SER A 92 3.26 -21.56 -0.17
N GLY A 93 3.51 -22.06 1.05
CA GLY A 93 2.57 -22.90 1.78
C GLY A 93 2.68 -24.40 1.50
N HIS A 94 3.66 -24.82 0.70
CA HIS A 94 3.94 -26.21 0.44
C HIS A 94 4.83 -26.79 1.56
N THR A 95 4.26 -26.93 2.75
CA THR A 95 5.01 -27.37 3.94
C THR A 95 5.06 -28.89 4.12
N ASN A 96 4.28 -29.65 3.35
CA ASN A 96 4.24 -31.09 3.48
C ASN A 96 5.18 -31.75 2.46
N GLY A 97 6.41 -32.02 2.89
CA GLY A 97 7.43 -32.76 2.11
C GLY A 97 7.04 -34.16 1.63
N LYS A 98 5.78 -34.57 1.73
CA LYS A 98 5.28 -35.84 1.20
C LYS A 98 4.90 -35.80 -0.28
N GLU A 99 4.51 -34.63 -0.81
CA GLU A 99 4.07 -34.55 -2.23
C GLU A 99 5.21 -34.29 -3.21
N TRP A 100 6.41 -33.93 -2.72
CA TRP A 100 7.58 -33.65 -3.58
C TRP A 100 8.59 -34.81 -3.63
N ASN A 101 8.28 -35.93 -2.99
CA ASN A 101 9.17 -37.11 -2.97
C ASN A 101 9.36 -37.80 -4.34
N ASP A 102 8.51 -37.53 -5.31
CA ASP A 102 8.52 -38.28 -6.58
C ASP A 102 9.36 -37.63 -7.70
N GLY A 103 9.88 -36.40 -7.50
CA GLY A 103 10.64 -35.70 -8.57
C GLY A 103 12.00 -35.14 -8.20
N LEU A 104 12.30 -34.89 -6.92
CA LEU A 104 13.53 -34.25 -6.45
C LEU A 104 14.35 -35.07 -5.45
N GLY A 105 14.05 -36.34 -5.31
CA GLY A 105 14.76 -37.27 -4.42
C GLY A 105 14.32 -37.12 -2.95
N SER A 106 14.07 -38.23 -2.35
CA SER A 106 13.38 -38.51 -1.07
C SER A 106 13.96 -37.94 0.20
N SER A 107 14.47 -36.72 0.24
CA SER A 107 14.92 -36.18 1.51
C SER A 107 15.07 -34.68 1.56
N LEU A 108 13.95 -34.00 1.78
CA LEU A 108 13.97 -32.70 2.44
C LEU A 108 13.99 -32.85 4.00
N ASP A 109 14.09 -34.08 4.48
CA ASP A 109 14.34 -34.35 5.90
C ASP A 109 15.72 -33.88 6.30
N SER A 110 15.78 -33.25 7.45
CA SER A 110 16.88 -32.42 7.96
C SER A 110 18.28 -33.04 7.96
N SER A 111 18.41 -34.35 7.84
CA SER A 111 19.72 -35.02 7.84
C SER A 111 20.25 -35.38 6.45
N SER A 112 19.39 -35.79 5.53
CA SER A 112 19.81 -36.28 4.21
C SER A 112 19.91 -35.20 3.14
N PHE A 113 19.19 -34.08 3.31
CA PHE A 113 19.24 -32.92 2.39
C PHE A 113 20.65 -32.25 2.39
N TRP A 114 21.37 -32.38 3.48
CA TRP A 114 22.68 -31.77 3.69
C TRP A 114 23.84 -32.75 3.56
N SER A 115 23.58 -34.04 3.41
CA SER A 115 24.61 -35.04 3.17
C SER A 115 25.06 -35.00 1.71
N SER A 116 26.26 -34.61 1.44
CA SER A 116 26.93 -34.88 0.16
C SER A 116 27.18 -36.38 0.05
N GLY A 117 26.95 -36.96 -1.14
CA GLY A 117 27.09 -38.37 -1.43
C GLY A 117 28.51 -38.94 -1.37
N ASP A 118 29.30 -38.63 -0.36
CA ASP A 118 30.52 -39.35 0.04
C ASP A 118 30.64 -39.28 1.55
N ALA A 119 29.83 -40.08 2.22
CA ALA A 119 29.93 -40.33 3.66
C ALA A 119 31.02 -41.36 3.93
N SER A 120 32.25 -40.91 3.88
CA SER A 120 33.33 -41.61 4.59
C SER A 120 33.85 -40.69 5.68
N SER A 121 33.46 -41.03 6.90
CA SER A 121 34.04 -40.60 8.20
C SER A 121 33.80 -39.18 8.67
N SER A 122 33.22 -39.14 9.91
CA SER A 122 33.10 -38.04 10.86
C SER A 122 32.22 -36.85 10.52
N GLY A 123 31.09 -36.91 10.95
CA GLY A 123 29.97 -36.12 11.52
C GLY A 123 29.89 -34.60 11.41
N ASP A 124 30.54 -33.91 10.47
CA ASP A 124 30.36 -32.47 10.29
C ASP A 124 29.30 -32.22 9.22
N TYR A 125 28.08 -31.93 9.67
CA TYR A 125 26.99 -31.49 8.81
C TYR A 125 26.84 -29.96 8.87
N GLU A 126 26.48 -29.34 7.72
CA GLU A 126 26.07 -27.95 7.72
C GLU A 126 24.83 -27.75 8.59
N LYS A 127 24.92 -26.86 9.57
CA LYS A 127 23.78 -26.46 10.40
C LYS A 127 23.10 -25.26 9.78
N VAL A 128 21.84 -25.46 9.34
CA VAL A 128 20.99 -24.35 8.94
C VAL A 128 20.32 -23.77 10.17
N GLN A 129 20.60 -22.51 10.45
CA GLN A 129 19.90 -21.76 11.49
C GLN A 129 18.69 -21.09 10.84
N THR A 130 17.50 -21.46 11.26
CA THR A 130 16.23 -20.86 10.80
C THR A 130 15.73 -19.88 11.86
N ARG A 131 15.21 -18.74 11.38
CA ARG A 131 14.53 -17.76 12.23
C ARG A 131 13.27 -17.28 11.53
N TYR A 132 12.15 -17.36 12.22
CA TYR A 132 10.90 -16.76 11.79
C TYR A 132 10.68 -15.45 12.55
N THR A 133 10.34 -14.40 11.80
CA THR A 133 9.89 -13.12 12.33
C THR A 133 8.46 -12.94 11.86
N PRO A 134 7.46 -12.99 12.77
CA PRO A 134 6.06 -12.85 12.40
C PRO A 134 5.79 -11.47 11.78
N LYS A 135 4.70 -11.37 11.05
CA LYS A 135 4.24 -10.14 10.44
C LYS A 135 4.14 -9.03 11.49
N ARG A 136 4.66 -7.88 11.12
CA ARG A 136 4.44 -6.65 11.87
C ARG A 136 2.98 -6.22 11.72
N ASP A 137 2.40 -5.63 12.74
CA ASP A 137 1.18 -4.83 12.58
C ASP A 137 1.55 -3.57 11.79
N VAL A 138 1.41 -3.65 10.46
CA VAL A 138 1.80 -2.56 9.54
C VAL A 138 1.02 -1.28 9.81
N LEU A 139 -0.22 -1.37 10.33
CA LEU A 139 -1.00 -0.21 10.70
C LEU A 139 -0.45 0.44 11.98
N ALA A 140 -0.19 -0.35 13.02
CA ALA A 140 0.44 0.14 14.24
C ALA A 140 1.80 0.78 13.95
N GLU A 141 2.61 0.17 13.08
CA GLU A 141 3.90 0.71 12.67
C GLU A 141 3.75 2.03 11.90
N LEU A 142 2.82 2.11 10.94
CA LEU A 142 2.50 3.37 10.25
C LEU A 142 2.14 4.45 11.26
N LEU A 143 1.23 4.16 12.19
CA LEU A 143 0.71 5.15 13.13
C LEU A 143 1.75 5.59 14.19
N SER A 144 2.63 4.68 14.63
CA SER A 144 3.68 4.97 15.62
C SER A 144 4.90 5.68 15.04
N SER A 145 5.13 5.63 13.72
CA SER A 145 6.27 6.29 13.10
C SER A 145 6.22 7.81 13.31
N ALA A 146 7.38 8.45 13.56
CA ALA A 146 7.46 9.88 13.81
C ALA A 146 6.85 10.69 12.66
N THR A 147 6.05 11.69 13.03
CA THR A 147 5.44 12.66 12.12
C THR A 147 6.30 13.90 12.04
N GLY A 148 6.56 14.38 10.87
CA GLY A 148 7.26 15.65 10.66
C GLY A 148 8.13 15.62 9.39
N ALA A 149 8.61 16.80 8.99
CA ALA A 149 9.38 17.05 7.78
C ALA A 149 10.73 16.32 7.65
N GLN A 150 11.05 15.41 8.54
CA GLN A 150 12.21 14.52 8.42
C GLN A 150 11.89 13.39 7.43
N LYS A 151 12.81 13.13 6.52
CA LYS A 151 12.76 11.95 5.63
C LYS A 151 12.42 10.72 6.47
N PRO A 152 11.43 9.91 6.03
CA PRO A 152 11.09 8.69 6.75
C PRO A 152 12.35 7.87 6.96
N ALA A 153 12.53 7.32 8.15
CA ALA A 153 13.66 6.47 8.46
C ALA A 153 13.72 5.32 7.43
N LYS A 154 14.92 4.93 7.04
CA LYS A 154 15.11 3.88 6.05
C LYS A 154 14.39 2.60 6.50
N GLY A 155 13.32 2.22 5.79
CA GLY A 155 12.46 1.07 6.11
C GLY A 155 11.18 1.39 6.88
N SER A 156 10.85 2.67 7.13
CA SER A 156 9.53 3.03 7.68
C SER A 156 8.44 2.89 6.63
N ILE A 157 7.26 2.44 7.06
CA ILE A 157 6.07 2.32 6.22
C ILE A 157 5.52 3.72 5.93
N SER A 158 5.23 4.00 4.66
CA SER A 158 4.70 5.29 4.20
C SER A 158 3.17 5.31 4.14
N ASN A 159 2.57 4.18 3.84
CA ASN A 159 1.13 3.99 3.75
C ASN A 159 0.76 2.50 3.88
N VAL A 160 -0.52 2.22 4.16
CA VAL A 160 -1.06 0.85 4.20
C VAL A 160 -2.33 0.79 3.37
N LEU A 161 -2.34 -0.01 2.31
CA LEU A 161 -3.53 -0.35 1.55
C LEU A 161 -4.31 -1.44 2.27
N PHE A 162 -5.60 -1.27 2.39
CA PHE A 162 -6.57 -2.29 2.76
C PHE A 162 -7.45 -2.59 1.56
N ALA A 163 -7.45 -3.85 1.12
CA ALA A 163 -8.30 -4.33 0.04
C ALA A 163 -9.29 -5.38 0.56
N PRO A 164 -10.55 -5.39 0.07
CA PRO A 164 -11.55 -6.36 0.51
C PRO A 164 -11.16 -7.78 0.06
N ASP A 165 -11.27 -8.73 1.00
CA ASP A 165 -11.11 -10.15 0.69
C ASP A 165 -12.39 -10.67 0.02
N LYS A 166 -12.33 -10.85 -1.29
CA LYS A 166 -13.47 -11.36 -2.09
C LYS A 166 -13.82 -12.82 -1.78
N SER A 167 -12.94 -13.57 -1.10
CA SER A 167 -13.20 -14.94 -0.66
C SER A 167 -13.98 -14.99 0.66
N SER A 168 -14.01 -13.90 1.40
CA SER A 168 -14.74 -13.76 2.67
C SER A 168 -16.08 -13.10 2.46
N SER A 169 -17.14 -13.72 2.96
CA SER A 169 -18.50 -13.14 2.99
C SER A 169 -18.65 -12.02 4.03
N GLU A 170 -17.68 -11.82 4.92
CA GLU A 170 -17.77 -10.92 6.08
C GLU A 170 -17.17 -9.52 5.83
N GLY A 171 -16.77 -9.19 4.59
CA GLY A 171 -16.14 -7.90 4.28
C GLY A 171 -14.75 -7.73 4.91
N THR A 172 -14.05 -8.84 5.13
CA THR A 172 -12.69 -8.85 5.68
C THR A 172 -11.74 -8.03 4.79
N MET A 173 -10.84 -7.27 5.43
CA MET A 173 -9.85 -6.43 4.73
C MET A 173 -8.45 -7.01 4.90
N VAL A 174 -7.70 -7.11 3.80
CA VAL A 174 -6.29 -7.54 3.80
C VAL A 174 -5.40 -6.30 3.67
N ALA A 175 -4.37 -6.23 4.53
CA ALA A 175 -3.48 -5.07 4.63
C ALA A 175 -2.17 -5.28 3.84
N PHE A 176 -1.74 -4.26 3.08
CA PHE A 176 -0.50 -4.26 2.29
C PHE A 176 0.27 -2.97 2.55
N ALA A 177 1.52 -3.09 3.03
CA ALA A 177 2.38 -1.93 3.28
C ALA A 177 2.94 -1.34 1.97
N ASP A 178 3.23 -0.04 2.01
CA ASP A 178 3.92 0.69 0.94
C ASP A 178 3.29 0.54 -0.46
N TYR A 179 1.95 0.62 -0.50
CA TYR A 179 1.21 0.61 -1.75
C TYR A 179 1.60 1.75 -2.68
N LYS A 180 1.84 1.43 -3.93
CA LYS A 180 2.14 2.38 -5.00
C LYS A 180 1.08 2.26 -6.09
N PRO A 181 0.15 3.19 -6.15
CA PRO A 181 -0.85 3.18 -7.21
C PRO A 181 -0.19 3.39 -8.58
N PRO A 182 -0.72 2.77 -9.64
CA PRO A 182 -0.38 3.15 -11.00
C PRO A 182 -0.71 4.63 -11.26
N VAL A 183 -0.02 5.23 -12.22
CA VAL A 183 -0.36 6.58 -12.70
C VAL A 183 -1.82 6.62 -13.18
N ARG A 184 -2.48 7.77 -13.04
CA ARG A 184 -3.90 7.99 -13.33
C ARG A 184 -4.87 7.28 -12.36
N THR A 185 -4.40 6.59 -11.32
CA THR A 185 -5.31 6.08 -10.28
C THR A 185 -6.12 7.22 -9.68
N VAL A 186 -7.42 6.99 -9.56
CA VAL A 186 -8.33 7.86 -8.81
C VAL A 186 -8.12 7.64 -7.33
N VAL A 187 -7.70 8.67 -6.62
CA VAL A 187 -7.53 8.66 -5.16
C VAL A 187 -8.58 9.58 -4.54
N TYR A 188 -9.43 9.04 -3.68
CA TYR A 188 -10.45 9.85 -3.00
C TYR A 188 -10.11 10.05 -1.52
N PRO A 189 -9.51 11.20 -1.15
CA PRO A 189 -9.21 11.52 0.24
C PRO A 189 -10.47 11.90 1.02
N GLY A 190 -10.63 11.34 2.22
CA GLY A 190 -11.75 11.69 3.07
C GLY A 190 -11.62 11.21 4.51
N SER A 191 -12.51 11.71 5.37
CA SER A 191 -12.58 11.23 6.76
C SER A 191 -13.52 10.02 6.91
N PHE A 192 -14.47 9.85 5.99
CA PHE A 192 -15.41 8.73 5.91
C PHE A 192 -16.01 8.35 7.29
N ASN A 193 -16.62 9.33 7.93
CA ASN A 193 -17.18 9.18 9.27
C ASN A 193 -18.64 9.60 9.32
N PRO A 194 -19.58 8.73 8.87
CA PRO A 194 -19.36 7.44 8.19
C PRO A 194 -19.07 7.58 6.67
N LEU A 195 -18.68 6.46 6.04
CA LEU A 195 -18.78 6.27 4.60
C LEU A 195 -20.27 6.23 4.21
N HIS A 196 -20.65 6.83 3.07
CA HIS A 196 -22.02 6.85 2.60
C HIS A 196 -22.10 6.86 1.06
N ASP A 197 -23.28 6.62 0.52
CA ASP A 197 -23.51 6.47 -0.92
C ASP A 197 -23.02 7.67 -1.74
N GLY A 198 -23.07 8.89 -1.18
CA GLY A 198 -22.53 10.09 -1.83
C GLY A 198 -21.02 10.01 -2.08
N HIS A 199 -20.26 9.41 -1.18
CA HIS A 199 -18.84 9.17 -1.41
C HIS A 199 -18.62 8.15 -2.53
N LEU A 200 -19.38 7.04 -2.50
CA LEU A 200 -19.25 5.97 -3.49
C LEU A 200 -19.64 6.47 -4.89
N ALA A 201 -20.75 7.23 -4.99
CA ALA A 201 -21.23 7.79 -6.24
C ALA A 201 -20.23 8.80 -6.86
N LEU A 202 -19.69 9.73 -6.04
CA LEU A 202 -18.69 10.68 -6.50
C LEU A 202 -17.40 9.99 -6.98
N ALA A 203 -16.94 8.99 -6.22
CA ALA A 203 -15.76 8.21 -6.59
C ALA A 203 -15.94 7.50 -7.93
N LYS A 204 -17.10 6.86 -8.12
CA LYS A 204 -17.45 6.14 -9.35
C LYS A 204 -17.54 7.08 -10.53
N LEU A 205 -18.23 8.22 -10.39
CA LEU A 205 -18.35 9.21 -11.45
C LEU A 205 -16.98 9.78 -11.86
N ALA A 206 -16.11 10.10 -10.89
CA ALA A 206 -14.76 10.55 -11.18
C ALA A 206 -13.94 9.48 -11.92
N GLN A 207 -14.09 8.22 -11.54
CA GLN A 207 -13.47 7.09 -12.22
C GLN A 207 -13.96 6.98 -13.67
N GLU A 208 -15.26 7.06 -13.90
CA GLU A 208 -15.87 7.02 -15.22
C GLU A 208 -15.40 8.20 -16.09
N THR A 209 -15.38 9.41 -15.52
CA THR A 209 -14.93 10.63 -16.22
C THR A 209 -13.49 10.49 -16.71
N LEU A 210 -12.58 10.02 -15.87
CA LEU A 210 -11.17 9.84 -16.21
C LEU A 210 -10.91 8.59 -17.08
N SER A 211 -11.86 7.67 -17.15
CA SER A 211 -11.77 6.47 -17.98
C SER A 211 -12.24 6.73 -19.42
N ARG A 212 -12.96 7.82 -19.71
CA ARG A 212 -13.49 8.13 -21.05
C ARG A 212 -12.42 8.13 -22.14
N ASP A 213 -11.23 8.67 -21.81
CA ASP A 213 -10.09 8.75 -22.73
C ASP A 213 -9.02 7.68 -22.45
N SER A 214 -9.39 6.57 -21.82
CA SER A 214 -8.50 5.48 -21.48
C SER A 214 -8.93 4.16 -22.12
N PRO A 215 -8.01 3.32 -22.59
CA PRO A 215 -8.35 2.01 -23.14
C PRO A 215 -8.92 1.04 -22.10
N CYS A 216 -8.77 1.34 -20.81
CA CYS A 216 -9.29 0.55 -19.70
C CYS A 216 -9.78 1.45 -18.58
N THR A 217 -10.63 0.90 -17.72
CA THR A 217 -11.09 1.59 -16.52
C THR A 217 -9.89 1.93 -15.62
N VAL A 218 -9.78 3.20 -15.22
CA VAL A 218 -8.72 3.63 -14.30
C VAL A 218 -8.96 3.07 -12.90
N PRO A 219 -7.91 2.69 -12.15
CA PRO A 219 -8.07 2.20 -10.79
C PRO A 219 -8.63 3.25 -9.85
N LEU A 220 -9.37 2.81 -8.82
CA LEU A 220 -9.94 3.66 -7.77
C LEU A 220 -9.52 3.16 -6.40
N VAL A 221 -9.06 4.06 -5.54
CA VAL A 221 -8.78 3.80 -4.14
C VAL A 221 -9.24 4.99 -3.28
N PHE A 222 -9.88 4.70 -2.15
CA PHE A 222 -10.15 5.73 -1.14
C PHE A 222 -8.89 5.99 -0.31
N GLU A 223 -8.74 7.19 0.25
CA GLU A 223 -7.61 7.51 1.11
C GLU A 223 -8.10 8.08 2.44
N LEU A 224 -7.67 7.45 3.53
CA LEU A 224 -7.92 7.87 4.89
C LEU A 224 -6.63 8.41 5.50
N ALA A 225 -6.54 9.73 5.68
CA ALA A 225 -5.44 10.32 6.43
C ALA A 225 -5.63 10.09 7.93
N ALA A 226 -4.71 9.36 8.56
CA ALA A 226 -4.68 9.17 10.01
C ALA A 226 -4.30 10.47 10.75
N MET A 227 -3.74 11.44 10.03
CA MET A 227 -3.43 12.80 10.52
C MET A 227 -4.22 13.84 9.75
N ASN A 228 -4.55 14.91 10.42
CA ASN A 228 -5.24 16.06 9.85
C ASN A 228 -4.54 17.35 10.31
N VAL A 229 -4.61 18.40 9.48
CA VAL A 229 -4.01 19.72 9.83
C VAL A 229 -4.73 20.36 11.02
N ASP A 230 -6.06 20.20 11.09
CA ASP A 230 -6.91 20.91 12.05
C ASP A 230 -7.38 20.02 13.23
N LYS A 231 -6.97 18.75 13.29
CA LYS A 231 -7.47 17.78 14.29
C LYS A 231 -6.34 16.90 14.81
N PRO A 232 -6.45 16.38 16.04
CA PRO A 232 -5.48 15.41 16.55
C PRO A 232 -5.43 14.15 15.68
N PRO A 233 -4.31 13.41 15.69
CA PRO A 233 -4.18 12.14 15.03
C PRO A 233 -5.28 11.15 15.43
N LEU A 234 -5.70 10.31 14.51
CA LEU A 234 -6.68 9.27 14.79
C LEU A 234 -6.03 8.13 15.58
N ALA A 235 -6.73 7.64 16.61
CA ALA A 235 -6.35 6.41 17.29
C ALA A 235 -6.50 5.19 16.35
N GLN A 236 -5.69 4.15 16.57
CA GLN A 236 -5.69 2.93 15.75
C GLN A 236 -7.09 2.31 15.63
N ASP A 237 -7.82 2.17 16.73
CA ASP A 237 -9.17 1.60 16.73
C ASP A 237 -10.13 2.42 15.85
N THR A 238 -10.00 3.76 15.87
CA THR A 238 -10.80 4.64 15.00
C THR A 238 -10.45 4.43 13.53
N VAL A 239 -9.17 4.28 13.19
CA VAL A 239 -8.74 3.98 11.82
C VAL A 239 -9.27 2.63 11.39
N THR A 240 -9.11 1.60 12.22
CA THR A 240 -9.58 0.23 11.96
C THR A 240 -11.11 0.21 11.72
N SER A 241 -11.89 0.86 12.58
CA SER A 241 -13.35 0.95 12.43
C SER A 241 -13.77 1.63 11.12
N ARG A 242 -13.03 2.68 10.71
CA ARG A 242 -13.33 3.35 9.42
C ARG A 242 -12.91 2.51 8.23
N VAL A 243 -11.80 1.78 8.30
CA VAL A 243 -11.36 0.84 7.26
C VAL A 243 -12.39 -0.26 7.04
N GLN A 244 -12.97 -0.81 8.09
CA GLN A 244 -13.97 -1.88 7.99
C GLN A 244 -15.19 -1.51 7.17
N GLN A 245 -15.62 -0.23 7.14
CA GLN A 245 -16.74 0.22 6.32
C GLN A 245 -16.51 -0.01 4.81
N PHE A 246 -15.26 0.07 4.36
CA PHE A 246 -14.90 -0.16 2.97
C PHE A 246 -14.99 -1.64 2.60
N GLY A 247 -14.72 -2.56 3.53
CA GLY A 247 -14.91 -4.00 3.32
C GLY A 247 -16.37 -4.33 2.97
N ALA A 248 -17.32 -3.78 3.73
CA ALA A 248 -18.75 -3.94 3.46
C ALA A 248 -19.17 -3.31 2.12
N ALA A 249 -18.52 -2.22 1.70
CA ALA A 249 -18.76 -1.55 0.42
C ALA A 249 -18.02 -2.21 -0.77
N GLY A 250 -17.20 -3.25 -0.53
CA GLY A 250 -16.36 -3.89 -1.56
C GLY A 250 -15.29 -2.97 -2.14
N ALA A 251 -14.88 -1.92 -1.41
CA ALA A 251 -13.96 -0.89 -1.87
C ALA A 251 -12.60 -0.96 -1.17
N SER A 252 -11.54 -0.57 -1.86
CA SER A 252 -10.18 -0.49 -1.29
C SER A 252 -9.92 0.89 -0.68
N VAL A 253 -9.18 0.93 0.44
CA VAL A 253 -8.79 2.17 1.10
C VAL A 253 -7.31 2.13 1.47
N VAL A 254 -6.58 3.22 1.21
CA VAL A 254 -5.21 3.40 1.67
C VAL A 254 -5.17 4.34 2.88
N VAL A 255 -4.51 3.91 3.94
CA VAL A 255 -4.28 4.74 5.12
C VAL A 255 -2.92 5.43 4.98
N THR A 256 -2.89 6.75 5.19
CA THR A 256 -1.68 7.56 5.13
C THR A 256 -1.49 8.41 6.38
N LYS A 257 -0.33 9.03 6.51
CA LYS A 257 -0.06 10.11 7.47
C LYS A 257 0.18 11.45 6.79
N ALA A 258 -0.30 11.62 5.56
CA ALA A 258 -0.17 12.81 4.75
C ALA A 258 -1.39 13.73 4.94
N PRO A 259 -1.33 14.76 5.82
CA PRO A 259 -2.46 15.65 6.09
C PRO A 259 -2.74 16.62 4.94
N ARG A 260 -1.72 17.01 4.15
CA ARG A 260 -1.82 18.00 3.08
C ARG A 260 -1.77 17.34 1.70
N PHE A 261 -2.40 17.96 0.70
CA PHE A 261 -2.42 17.42 -0.67
C PHE A 261 -1.04 17.34 -1.32
N LEU A 262 -0.13 18.25 -1.01
CA LEU A 262 1.25 18.17 -1.49
C LEU A 262 1.96 16.90 -0.98
N GLU A 263 1.74 16.54 0.28
CA GLU A 263 2.28 15.31 0.86
C GLU A 263 1.65 14.06 0.22
N LYS A 264 0.31 14.10 -0.04
CA LYS A 264 -0.39 13.03 -0.77
C LYS A 264 0.12 12.89 -2.20
N ALA A 265 0.36 14.00 -2.91
CA ALA A 265 0.89 14.00 -4.27
C ALA A 265 2.32 13.41 -4.33
N ARG A 266 3.14 13.66 -3.33
CA ARG A 266 4.47 13.05 -3.20
C ARG A 266 4.40 11.54 -2.94
N LEU A 267 3.37 11.06 -2.23
CA LEU A 267 3.11 9.63 -2.02
C LEU A 267 2.53 8.96 -3.27
N PHE A 268 1.69 9.66 -4.02
CA PHE A 268 0.90 9.15 -5.14
C PHE A 268 1.08 10.01 -6.40
N PRO A 269 2.31 10.10 -6.94
CA PRO A 269 2.55 10.90 -8.14
C PRO A 269 1.76 10.37 -9.35
N GLY A 270 1.30 11.28 -10.18
CA GLY A 270 0.51 10.95 -11.39
C GLY A 270 -0.93 10.53 -11.13
N CYS A 271 -1.43 10.63 -9.89
CA CYS A 271 -2.79 10.26 -9.54
C CYS A 271 -3.77 11.44 -9.68
N ALA A 272 -5.06 11.12 -9.79
CA ALA A 272 -6.15 12.10 -9.79
C ALA A 272 -6.86 12.09 -8.44
N PHE A 273 -6.85 13.21 -7.72
CA PHE A 273 -7.54 13.34 -6.44
C PHE A 273 -8.99 13.77 -6.63
N VAL A 274 -9.92 13.02 -6.03
CA VAL A 274 -11.34 13.39 -5.99
C VAL A 274 -11.60 14.19 -4.73
N ILE A 275 -12.17 15.37 -4.87
CA ILE A 275 -12.49 16.25 -3.75
C ILE A 275 -13.87 16.91 -3.92
N GLY A 276 -14.52 17.23 -2.83
CA GLY A 276 -15.70 18.10 -2.86
C GLY A 276 -15.29 19.57 -2.93
N ALA A 277 -16.23 20.42 -3.38
CA ALA A 277 -16.02 21.88 -3.46
C ALA A 277 -15.57 22.50 -2.13
N ASP A 278 -16.06 22.02 -0.97
CA ASP A 278 -15.59 22.46 0.35
C ASP A 278 -14.08 22.22 0.55
N THR A 279 -13.61 21.07 0.06
CA THR A 279 -12.19 20.71 0.15
C THR A 279 -11.37 21.51 -0.86
N ALA A 280 -11.93 21.78 -2.06
CA ALA A 280 -11.31 22.65 -3.04
C ALA A 280 -11.12 24.08 -2.49
N LYS A 281 -12.14 24.65 -1.84
CA LYS A 281 -12.01 25.94 -1.13
C LYS A 281 -10.86 25.92 -0.12
N ARG A 282 -10.76 24.87 0.69
CA ARG A 282 -9.69 24.74 1.69
C ARG A 282 -8.31 24.56 1.05
N LEU A 283 -8.21 23.81 -0.04
CA LEU A 283 -6.99 23.64 -0.82
C LEU A 283 -6.48 24.97 -1.39
N LEU A 284 -7.39 25.89 -1.70
CA LEU A 284 -7.14 27.18 -2.30
C LEU A 284 -7.13 28.34 -1.27
N ASP A 285 -7.17 28.04 0.03
CA ASP A 285 -7.16 29.03 1.10
C ASP A 285 -5.72 29.25 1.61
N THR A 286 -5.22 30.47 1.45
CA THR A 286 -3.86 30.88 1.83
C THR A 286 -3.52 30.64 3.31
N LYS A 287 -4.53 30.51 4.20
CA LYS A 287 -4.28 30.20 5.63
C LYS A 287 -3.52 28.88 5.84
N TYR A 288 -3.59 27.94 4.89
CA TYR A 288 -2.85 26.68 4.94
C TYR A 288 -1.44 26.78 4.33
N TYR A 289 -1.04 27.98 3.89
CA TYR A 289 0.22 28.31 3.24
C TYR A 289 0.85 29.57 3.86
N ASP A 290 0.84 29.65 5.17
CA ASP A 290 1.37 30.77 5.95
C ASP A 290 0.84 32.14 5.50
N HIS A 291 -0.45 32.17 5.09
CA HIS A 291 -1.14 33.35 4.53
C HIS A 291 -0.49 33.93 3.26
N SER A 292 0.28 33.12 2.52
CA SER A 292 1.00 33.51 1.31
C SER A 292 0.34 32.91 0.05
N ALA A 293 -0.10 33.77 -0.86
CA ALA A 293 -0.59 33.33 -2.18
C ALA A 293 0.55 32.70 -3.01
N ASN A 294 1.78 33.20 -2.88
CA ASN A 294 2.94 32.66 -3.59
C ASN A 294 3.26 31.23 -3.13
N GLU A 295 3.24 30.97 -1.82
CA GLU A 295 3.45 29.63 -1.26
C GLU A 295 2.35 28.67 -1.69
N MET A 296 1.09 29.13 -1.74
CA MET A 296 -0.02 28.34 -2.27
C MET A 296 0.20 27.97 -3.73
N VAL A 297 0.54 28.94 -4.59
CA VAL A 297 0.81 28.71 -6.02
C VAL A 297 2.02 27.79 -6.20
N ALA A 298 3.07 27.95 -5.40
CA ALA A 298 4.25 27.09 -5.44
C ALA A 298 3.89 25.63 -5.09
N ALA A 299 3.12 25.42 -4.03
CA ALA A 299 2.65 24.08 -3.64
C ALA A 299 1.76 23.43 -4.72
N LEU A 300 0.82 24.18 -5.31
CA LEU A 300 -0.03 23.70 -6.40
C LEU A 300 0.80 23.38 -7.65
N SER A 301 1.79 24.20 -7.97
CA SER A 301 2.72 23.96 -9.08
C SER A 301 3.55 22.70 -8.88
N GLU A 302 3.99 22.40 -7.66
CA GLU A 302 4.68 21.15 -7.33
C GLU A 302 3.74 19.96 -7.49
N ILE A 303 2.49 20.03 -7.02
CA ILE A 303 1.47 18.97 -7.21
C ILE A 303 1.29 18.69 -8.71
N LYS A 304 1.19 19.74 -9.53
CA LYS A 304 1.11 19.61 -10.99
C LYS A 304 2.36 18.98 -11.59
N HIS A 305 3.54 19.39 -11.14
CA HIS A 305 4.82 18.83 -11.60
C HIS A 305 4.93 17.32 -11.28
N LEU A 306 4.33 16.87 -10.17
CA LEU A 306 4.18 15.47 -9.84
C LEU A 306 3.16 14.73 -10.72
N GLY A 307 2.54 15.39 -11.71
CA GLY A 307 1.57 14.83 -12.64
C GLY A 307 0.18 14.62 -12.05
N CYS A 308 -0.11 15.21 -10.88
CA CYS A 308 -1.41 15.04 -10.23
C CYS A 308 -2.45 16.03 -10.76
N THR A 309 -3.72 15.59 -10.72
CA THR A 309 -4.90 16.39 -11.09
C THR A 309 -5.97 16.30 -10.01
N PHE A 310 -6.99 17.16 -10.08
CA PHE A 310 -8.12 17.15 -9.15
C PHE A 310 -9.43 17.02 -9.94
N VAL A 311 -10.30 16.11 -9.49
CA VAL A 311 -11.70 16.03 -9.93
C VAL A 311 -12.56 16.60 -8.80
N VAL A 312 -13.30 17.67 -9.08
CA VAL A 312 -14.04 18.43 -8.08
C VAL A 312 -15.53 18.21 -8.23
N GLY A 313 -16.14 17.55 -7.25
CA GLY A 313 -17.59 17.41 -7.15
C GLY A 313 -18.21 18.67 -6.53
N GLY A 314 -19.23 19.24 -7.20
CA GLY A 314 -20.02 20.32 -6.64
C GLY A 314 -20.84 19.89 -5.43
N ARG A 315 -21.31 20.85 -4.64
CA ARG A 315 -22.12 20.61 -3.45
C ARG A 315 -23.09 21.75 -3.19
N GLU A 316 -24.25 21.44 -2.66
CA GLU A 316 -25.16 22.45 -2.13
C GLU A 316 -24.62 23.00 -0.80
N GLU A 317 -24.47 24.32 -0.70
CA GLU A 317 -24.10 25.06 0.49
C GLU A 317 -25.04 26.24 0.66
N SER A 318 -25.81 26.25 1.74
CA SER A 318 -26.75 27.36 2.08
C SER A 318 -27.73 27.70 0.93
N GLY A 319 -28.25 26.71 0.22
CA GLY A 319 -29.22 26.91 -0.87
C GLY A 319 -28.61 27.28 -2.22
N LYS A 320 -27.28 27.34 -2.33
CA LYS A 320 -26.55 27.54 -3.60
C LYS A 320 -25.70 26.33 -3.89
N PHE A 321 -25.77 25.83 -5.15
CA PHE A 321 -24.85 24.80 -5.61
C PHE A 321 -23.48 25.40 -5.91
N LEU A 322 -22.49 25.00 -5.10
CA LEU A 322 -21.11 25.45 -5.23
C LEU A 322 -20.37 24.62 -6.26
N THR A 323 -19.79 25.28 -7.27
CA THR A 323 -19.04 24.65 -8.36
C THR A 323 -17.53 24.85 -8.20
N LEU A 324 -16.74 24.18 -9.04
CA LEU A 324 -15.30 24.45 -9.16
C LEU A 324 -15.05 25.90 -9.54
N GLU A 325 -15.83 26.45 -10.48
CA GLU A 325 -15.64 27.84 -10.95
C GLU A 325 -15.86 28.84 -9.82
N ASP A 326 -16.87 28.63 -8.95
CA ASP A 326 -17.05 29.48 -7.76
C ASP A 326 -15.82 29.48 -6.84
N CYS A 327 -15.03 28.39 -6.83
CA CYS A 327 -13.80 28.28 -6.04
C CYS A 327 -12.61 28.97 -6.72
N LEU A 328 -12.51 28.89 -8.05
CA LEU A 328 -11.36 29.41 -8.81
C LEU A 328 -11.50 30.87 -9.23
N ALA A 329 -12.72 31.34 -9.49
CA ALA A 329 -12.96 32.68 -10.02
C ALA A 329 -12.37 33.82 -9.17
N PRO A 330 -12.39 33.76 -7.80
CA PRO A 330 -11.84 34.81 -6.97
C PRO A 330 -10.31 34.89 -6.96
N LEU A 331 -9.61 33.91 -7.56
CA LEU A 331 -8.17 33.70 -7.42
C LEU A 331 -7.43 34.02 -8.71
N ASP A 332 -6.33 34.74 -8.58
CA ASP A 332 -5.36 34.92 -9.67
C ASP A 332 -4.38 33.74 -9.69
N LEU A 333 -4.77 32.67 -10.38
CA LEU A 333 -3.98 31.46 -10.53
C LEU A 333 -3.43 31.37 -11.96
N PRO A 334 -2.16 30.89 -12.13
CA PRO A 334 -1.63 30.59 -13.45
C PRO A 334 -2.53 29.60 -14.21
N SER A 335 -2.71 29.81 -15.52
CA SER A 335 -3.54 28.92 -16.37
C SER A 335 -3.12 27.45 -16.22
N SER A 336 -1.81 27.23 -16.14
CA SER A 336 -1.26 25.89 -15.93
C SER A 336 -1.73 25.23 -14.62
N VAL A 337 -1.96 25.99 -13.55
CA VAL A 337 -2.50 25.47 -12.28
C VAL A 337 -4.01 25.24 -12.40
N ARG A 338 -4.74 26.14 -13.07
CA ARG A 338 -6.19 25.97 -13.28
C ARG A 338 -6.52 24.71 -14.05
N GLU A 339 -5.74 24.36 -15.09
CA GLU A 339 -5.92 23.17 -15.93
C GLU A 339 -5.80 21.83 -15.20
N MET A 340 -5.24 21.81 -13.99
CA MET A 340 -5.17 20.57 -13.21
C MET A 340 -6.49 20.23 -12.50
N PHE A 341 -7.48 21.14 -12.53
CA PHE A 341 -8.79 20.94 -11.93
C PHE A 341 -9.85 20.63 -13.00
N ILE A 342 -10.61 19.58 -12.76
CA ILE A 342 -11.72 19.11 -13.59
C ILE A 342 -13.00 19.23 -12.74
N GLY A 343 -13.91 20.11 -13.11
CA GLY A 343 -15.19 20.27 -12.42
C GLY A 343 -16.23 19.27 -12.91
N LEU A 344 -16.98 18.68 -12.00
CA LEU A 344 -18.20 17.93 -12.33
C LEU A 344 -19.37 18.91 -12.22
N SER A 345 -20.24 18.92 -13.25
CA SER A 345 -21.41 19.77 -13.28
C SER A 345 -22.50 19.28 -12.32
N ALA A 346 -23.48 20.16 -12.01
CA ALA A 346 -24.63 19.80 -11.18
C ALA A 346 -25.49 18.70 -11.81
N ASP A 347 -25.54 18.63 -13.14
CA ASP A 347 -26.27 17.60 -13.88
C ASP A 347 -25.57 16.24 -13.84
N GLU A 348 -24.24 16.23 -13.73
CA GLU A 348 -23.45 15.01 -13.61
C GLU A 348 -23.43 14.48 -12.17
N PHE A 349 -23.34 15.37 -11.17
CA PHE A 349 -23.28 14.98 -9.76
C PHE A 349 -24.03 15.98 -8.89
N ARG A 350 -25.12 15.52 -8.31
CA ARG A 350 -25.85 16.22 -7.26
C ARG A 350 -26.24 15.23 -6.17
N MET A 351 -25.64 15.34 -5.01
CA MET A 351 -25.97 14.49 -3.87
C MET A 351 -25.90 15.28 -2.57
N ASP A 352 -27.05 15.49 -1.96
CA ASP A 352 -27.24 16.36 -0.80
C ASP A 352 -27.09 15.59 0.54
N ILE A 353 -26.24 14.54 0.57
CA ILE A 353 -25.97 13.75 1.77
C ILE A 353 -24.67 14.23 2.42
N SER A 354 -24.70 14.54 3.72
CA SER A 354 -23.48 14.86 4.47
C SER A 354 -23.27 13.90 5.65
N SER A 355 -22.00 13.51 5.87
CA SER A 355 -21.61 12.71 7.05
C SER A 355 -22.01 13.39 8.37
N THR A 356 -22.10 14.73 8.39
CA THR A 356 -22.52 15.50 9.58
C THR A 356 -23.99 15.31 9.88
N GLU A 357 -24.85 15.31 8.88
CA GLU A 357 -26.29 15.07 9.03
C GLU A 357 -26.55 13.63 9.44
N LEU A 358 -25.85 12.68 8.85
CA LEU A 358 -25.96 11.26 9.23
C LEU A 358 -25.58 11.04 10.72
N ARG A 359 -24.51 11.67 11.20
CA ARG A 359 -24.13 11.60 12.63
C ARG A 359 -25.20 12.23 13.54
N LYS A 360 -25.76 13.37 13.15
CA LYS A 360 -26.86 14.01 13.93
C LYS A 360 -28.09 13.11 13.98
N ALA A 361 -28.45 12.49 12.87
CA ALA A 361 -29.59 11.57 12.80
C ALA A 361 -29.38 10.31 13.65
N SER A 362 -28.15 9.73 13.63
CA SER A 362 -27.81 8.58 14.46
C SER A 362 -27.85 8.92 15.95
N ALA A 363 -27.25 10.05 16.36
CA ALA A 363 -27.28 10.48 17.76
C ALA A 363 -28.70 10.77 18.26
N ALA A 364 -29.60 11.31 17.41
CA ALA A 364 -31.00 11.53 17.75
C ALA A 364 -31.75 10.22 17.94
N LYS A 365 -31.47 9.19 17.12
CA LYS A 365 -32.09 7.85 17.29
C LYS A 365 -31.63 7.17 18.58
N GLU A 366 -30.35 7.24 18.91
CA GLU A 366 -29.80 6.68 20.15
C GLU A 366 -30.37 7.36 21.40
N ALA A 367 -30.63 8.67 21.35
CA ALA A 367 -31.25 9.42 22.44
C ALA A 367 -32.76 9.08 22.65
N GLN A 368 -33.42 8.62 21.57
CA GLN A 368 -34.85 8.20 21.66
C GLN A 368 -35.03 6.76 22.14
N THR A 369 -33.98 5.95 22.12
CA THR A 369 -34.00 4.52 22.49
C THR A 369 -33.50 4.30 23.93
N ARG A 370 -33.05 5.36 24.61
CA ARG A 370 -32.72 5.39 26.06
C ARG A 370 -33.85 6.02 26.86
#